data_e96fea3f4a9630d6663f914d5424e8f2
#
_entry.id   e96fea3f4a9630d6663f914d5424e8f2
#
_cell.length_a   1.000
_cell.length_b   1.000
_cell.length_c   1.000
_cell.angle_alpha   90.00
_cell.angle_beta   90.00
_cell.angle_gamma   90.00
#
_symmetry.space_group_name_H-M   'P 1'
#
loop_
_entity.id
_entity.type
_entity.pdbx_description
1 polymer ?
#
loop_
_entity_poly.entity_id
_entity_poly.type
_entity_poly.pdbx_seq_one_letter_code
_entity_poly.pdbx_strand_id
1 'polypeptide(L)'
;PSRCIHFHDVCHDCPYLWGGGSSRDLSRKIFRRKEKLYRGRHITFVSCSRWLGTEACRSALCVGQHVTSIPNPIDVAFFKPGDKDEARRRCGFPLDKKLLLFGSVKISDERKGFDYLVEACRILLEKYPDIKEKLAVVVMGKCSQELEDRLPLAVYSIGYVEDETRMVDIYNAVDVFVIPSLEDNLPNTIMEAMACGTPCVGFDTGGIPEMIDHDVDGYVARYKSAQDFAHGIYTLLYDVDHRAFSHEAREKVLSAYAPDVVAGRYIALYRNEIEKCGTCEKSKPS
;
A
#
# COMPACT_ATOMS: atom_id res chain seq x y z
N PRO A 1 12.68 1.77 6.02
CA PRO A 1 14.05 1.29 6.24
C PRO A 1 14.84 1.03 4.97
N SER A 2 14.24 1.19 3.78
CA SER A 2 14.95 1.06 2.49
C SER A 2 16.16 1.99 2.34
N ARG A 3 16.27 3.02 3.20
CA ARG A 3 17.39 3.98 3.22
C ARG A 3 18.55 3.59 4.14
N CYS A 4 18.41 2.55 4.96
CA CYS A 4 19.45 2.10 5.87
C CYS A 4 19.71 0.61 5.69
N ILE A 5 20.94 0.24 5.33
CA ILE A 5 21.38 -1.14 5.08
C ILE A 5 22.05 -1.82 6.27
N HIS A 6 22.22 -1.14 7.42
CA HIS A 6 22.92 -1.71 8.58
C HIS A 6 22.25 -2.97 9.13
N PHE A 7 20.96 -3.20 8.85
CA PHE A 7 20.27 -4.42 9.30
C PHE A 7 20.75 -5.68 8.56
N HIS A 8 21.48 -5.55 7.43
CA HIS A 8 22.08 -6.67 6.73
C HIS A 8 23.16 -7.35 7.57
N ASP A 9 23.91 -6.57 8.37
CA ASP A 9 24.95 -7.08 9.27
C ASP A 9 24.57 -6.87 10.73
N VAL A 10 25.04 -5.80 11.33
CA VAL A 10 24.74 -5.42 12.71
C VAL A 10 24.23 -4.01 12.74
N CYS A 11 22.98 -3.82 13.16
CA CYS A 11 22.45 -2.47 13.37
C CYS A 11 23.34 -1.68 14.34
N HIS A 12 23.74 -0.49 13.92
CA HIS A 12 24.45 0.50 14.70
C HIS A 12 24.30 1.86 14.01
N ASP A 13 24.69 2.95 14.68
CA ASP A 13 24.73 4.29 14.09
C ASP A 13 23.41 4.63 13.35
N CYS A 14 22.29 4.42 14.06
CA CYS A 14 20.98 4.50 13.45
C CYS A 14 20.55 5.94 13.17
N PRO A 15 20.32 6.33 11.91
CA PRO A 15 19.93 7.69 11.56
C PRO A 15 18.52 8.06 12.04
N TYR A 16 17.73 7.09 12.49
CA TYR A 16 16.35 7.29 12.95
C TYR A 16 16.21 7.37 14.47
N LEU A 17 17.29 7.19 15.22
CA LEU A 17 17.27 7.35 16.67
C LEU A 17 17.63 8.76 17.05
N TRP A 18 16.88 9.33 18.00
CA TRP A 18 17.28 10.60 18.64
C TRP A 18 18.63 10.40 19.32
N GLY A 19 19.60 11.26 18.99
CA GLY A 19 20.97 11.11 19.47
C GLY A 19 21.73 9.92 18.86
N GLY A 20 21.24 9.37 17.73
CA GLY A 20 21.95 8.40 16.91
C GLY A 20 23.28 8.95 16.37
N GLY A 21 24.07 8.14 15.69
CA GLY A 21 25.37 8.52 15.16
C GLY A 21 26.52 7.94 15.98
N SER A 22 26.27 6.91 16.77
CA SER A 22 27.28 6.20 17.53
C SER A 22 27.27 4.70 17.22
N SER A 23 28.41 4.11 17.01
CA SER A 23 28.57 2.66 16.84
C SER A 23 28.09 1.83 18.03
N ARG A 24 27.73 2.47 19.15
CA ARG A 24 27.26 1.86 20.40
C ARG A 24 25.84 2.29 20.80
N ASP A 25 25.09 2.85 19.87
CA ASP A 25 23.73 3.31 20.13
C ASP A 25 22.75 2.18 20.51
N LEU A 26 21.51 2.55 20.82
CA LEU A 26 20.47 1.61 21.23
C LEU A 26 20.19 0.56 20.15
N SER A 27 20.32 0.89 18.85
CA SER A 27 20.07 -0.06 17.76
C SER A 27 21.00 -1.26 17.82
N ARG A 28 22.29 -1.03 18.09
CA ARG A 28 23.28 -2.12 18.28
C ARG A 28 22.97 -2.99 19.50
N LYS A 29 22.60 -2.37 20.62
CA LYS A 29 22.24 -3.09 21.84
C LYS A 29 21.02 -4.01 21.62
N ILE A 30 19.98 -3.48 20.99
CA ILE A 30 18.76 -4.25 20.68
C ILE A 30 19.05 -5.35 19.65
N PHE A 31 19.83 -5.06 18.60
CA PHE A 31 20.24 -6.04 17.61
C PHE A 31 20.95 -7.23 18.29
N ARG A 32 21.97 -6.98 19.11
CA ARG A 32 22.73 -8.02 19.81
C ARG A 32 21.86 -8.84 20.77
N ARG A 33 20.86 -8.19 21.41
CA ARG A 33 19.89 -8.90 22.25
C ARG A 33 19.02 -9.84 21.41
N LYS A 34 18.51 -9.38 20.28
CA LYS A 34 17.71 -10.21 19.36
C LYS A 34 18.54 -11.36 18.80
N GLU A 35 19.77 -11.10 18.37
CA GLU A 35 20.69 -12.11 17.86
C GLU A 35 20.88 -13.26 18.88
N LYS A 36 21.12 -12.95 20.16
CA LYS A 36 21.23 -13.94 21.24
C LYS A 36 19.92 -14.71 21.43
N LEU A 37 18.77 -14.04 21.34
CA LEU A 37 17.46 -14.67 21.51
C LEU A 37 17.09 -15.60 20.34
N TYR A 38 17.51 -15.27 19.13
CA TYR A 38 17.18 -16.06 17.93
C TYR A 38 18.16 -17.23 17.69
N ARG A 39 19.39 -17.09 18.19
CA ARG A 39 20.43 -18.11 18.03
C ARG A 39 19.98 -19.46 18.58
N GLY A 40 20.09 -20.51 17.75
CA GLY A 40 19.73 -21.88 18.11
C GLY A 40 18.22 -22.11 18.28
N ARG A 41 17.38 -21.15 17.90
CA ARG A 41 15.92 -21.32 17.89
C ARG A 41 15.43 -21.40 16.45
N HIS A 42 14.44 -22.24 16.23
CA HIS A 42 13.69 -22.26 14.97
C HIS A 42 12.54 -21.26 15.08
N ILE A 43 12.57 -20.22 14.25
CA ILE A 43 11.55 -19.15 14.22
C ILE A 43 11.07 -19.00 12.79
N THR A 44 9.75 -19.06 12.59
CA THR A 44 9.14 -18.72 11.32
C THR A 44 8.66 -17.26 11.36
N PHE A 45 9.25 -16.43 10.50
CA PHE A 45 8.85 -15.04 10.31
C PHE A 45 7.81 -14.95 9.20
N VAL A 46 6.70 -14.27 9.50
CA VAL A 46 5.64 -14.02 8.51
C VAL A 46 5.56 -12.52 8.23
N SER A 47 5.85 -12.14 6.99
CA SER A 47 5.70 -10.76 6.51
C SER A 47 4.35 -10.58 5.82
N CYS A 48 3.83 -9.35 5.80
CA CYS A 48 2.57 -9.07 5.11
C CYS A 48 2.75 -8.86 3.59
N SER A 49 3.99 -8.72 3.08
CA SER A 49 4.29 -8.69 1.65
C SER A 49 5.50 -9.54 1.30
N ARG A 50 5.61 -9.98 0.06
CA ARG A 50 6.80 -10.68 -0.45
C ARG A 50 8.03 -9.76 -0.44
N TRP A 51 7.83 -8.47 -0.77
CA TRP A 51 8.87 -7.47 -0.67
C TRP A 51 9.48 -7.41 0.75
N LEU A 52 8.65 -7.29 1.79
CA LEU A 52 9.14 -7.26 3.18
C LEU A 52 9.78 -8.59 3.58
N GLY A 53 9.25 -9.72 3.09
CA GLY A 53 9.87 -11.05 3.29
C GLY A 53 11.27 -11.10 2.69
N THR A 54 11.45 -10.58 1.48
CA THR A 54 12.76 -10.47 0.82
C THR A 54 13.73 -9.58 1.63
N GLU A 55 13.26 -8.44 2.12
CA GLU A 55 14.06 -7.57 2.99
C GLU A 55 14.41 -8.27 4.32
N ALA A 56 13.48 -9.04 4.90
CA ALA A 56 13.76 -9.83 6.10
C ALA A 56 14.83 -10.90 5.86
N CYS A 57 14.81 -11.59 4.71
CA CYS A 57 15.84 -12.56 4.34
C CYS A 57 17.24 -11.95 4.23
N ARG A 58 17.34 -10.64 3.91
CA ARG A 58 18.62 -9.91 3.88
C ARG A 58 19.13 -9.55 5.27
N SER A 59 18.30 -9.66 6.31
CA SER A 59 18.69 -9.29 7.68
C SER A 59 19.54 -10.38 8.31
N ALA A 60 20.67 -9.99 8.90
CA ALA A 60 21.51 -10.91 9.67
C ALA A 60 20.77 -11.60 10.84
N LEU A 61 19.67 -11.01 11.32
CA LEU A 61 18.82 -11.64 12.35
C LEU A 61 17.98 -12.81 11.83
N CYS A 62 17.75 -12.87 10.51
CA CYS A 62 16.91 -13.90 9.89
C CYS A 62 17.73 -15.00 9.20
N VAL A 63 19.06 -14.92 9.25
CA VAL A 63 19.93 -15.96 8.67
C VAL A 63 19.62 -17.32 9.28
N GLY A 64 19.33 -18.31 8.43
CA GLY A 64 18.95 -19.66 8.86
C GLY A 64 17.53 -19.79 9.42
N GLN A 65 16.73 -18.75 9.38
CA GLN A 65 15.32 -18.76 9.79
C GLN A 65 14.42 -18.96 8.58
N HIS A 66 13.22 -19.50 8.81
CA HIS A 66 12.18 -19.57 7.78
C HIS A 66 11.47 -18.22 7.67
N VAL A 67 11.44 -17.65 6.46
CA VAL A 67 10.69 -16.41 6.17
C VAL A 67 9.65 -16.73 5.10
N THR A 68 8.40 -16.40 5.37
CA THR A 68 7.28 -16.54 4.43
C THR A 68 6.44 -15.26 4.40
N SER A 69 5.49 -15.16 3.46
CA SER A 69 4.64 -13.97 3.34
C SER A 69 3.17 -14.37 3.29
N ILE A 70 2.38 -13.79 4.18
CA ILE A 70 0.92 -13.90 4.22
C ILE A 70 0.38 -12.48 4.39
N PRO A 71 -0.44 -11.96 3.45
CA PRO A 71 -0.93 -10.60 3.50
C PRO A 71 -1.90 -10.38 4.66
N ASN A 72 -2.14 -9.11 4.99
CA ASN A 72 -3.23 -8.74 5.90
C ASN A 72 -4.58 -9.01 5.22
N PRO A 73 -5.60 -9.46 5.96
CA PRO A 73 -6.95 -9.56 5.44
C PRO A 73 -7.66 -8.21 5.43
N ILE A 74 -8.71 -8.10 4.61
CA ILE A 74 -9.66 -6.99 4.65
C ILE A 74 -11.09 -7.52 4.70
N ASP A 75 -11.98 -6.85 5.43
CA ASP A 75 -13.39 -7.19 5.47
C ASP A 75 -14.07 -6.87 4.13
N VAL A 76 -14.15 -7.88 3.28
CA VAL A 76 -14.74 -7.78 1.94
C VAL A 76 -16.28 -7.72 1.96
N ALA A 77 -16.93 -7.99 3.09
CA ALA A 77 -18.36 -7.81 3.25
C ALA A 77 -18.70 -6.34 3.58
N PHE A 78 -17.79 -5.67 4.26
CA PHE A 78 -17.88 -4.26 4.58
C PHE A 78 -17.39 -3.37 3.44
N PHE A 79 -16.14 -3.53 3.00
CA PHE A 79 -15.61 -2.85 1.81
C PHE A 79 -16.07 -3.58 0.56
N LYS A 80 -17.06 -3.02 -0.13
CA LYS A 80 -17.66 -3.62 -1.32
C LYS A 80 -18.16 -2.56 -2.30
N PRO A 81 -18.33 -2.93 -3.58
CA PRO A 81 -18.92 -2.04 -4.56
C PRO A 81 -20.33 -1.58 -4.17
N GLY A 82 -20.61 -0.31 -4.41
CA GLY A 82 -21.88 0.36 -4.21
C GLY A 82 -22.28 1.21 -5.42
N ASP A 83 -23.42 1.89 -5.31
CA ASP A 83 -23.85 2.84 -6.34
C ASP A 83 -22.99 4.12 -6.27
N LYS A 84 -22.27 4.39 -7.36
CA LYS A 84 -21.33 5.52 -7.46
C LYS A 84 -22.03 6.88 -7.33
N ASP A 85 -23.16 7.06 -7.99
CA ASP A 85 -23.87 8.34 -7.98
C ASP A 85 -24.46 8.62 -6.60
N GLU A 86 -24.97 7.58 -5.93
CA GLU A 86 -25.45 7.69 -4.56
C GLU A 86 -24.31 8.00 -3.59
N ALA A 87 -23.17 7.32 -3.70
CA ALA A 87 -21.97 7.59 -2.92
C ALA A 87 -21.47 9.03 -3.12
N ARG A 88 -21.46 9.54 -4.36
CA ARG A 88 -21.14 10.94 -4.66
C ARG A 88 -22.09 11.93 -4.00
N ARG A 89 -23.40 11.66 -4.03
CA ARG A 89 -24.38 12.52 -3.34
C ARG A 89 -24.14 12.57 -1.84
N ARG A 90 -23.88 11.39 -1.22
CA ARG A 90 -23.57 11.33 0.24
C ARG A 90 -22.28 12.06 0.59
N CYS A 91 -21.28 12.02 -0.29
CA CYS A 91 -20.00 12.71 -0.10
C CYS A 91 -20.04 14.19 -0.48
N GLY A 92 -21.09 14.66 -1.17
CA GLY A 92 -21.16 16.02 -1.70
C GLY A 92 -20.24 16.26 -2.91
N PHE A 93 -19.96 15.20 -3.69
CA PHE A 93 -19.09 15.27 -4.87
C PHE A 93 -19.90 15.51 -6.17
N PRO A 94 -19.28 16.11 -7.21
CA PRO A 94 -19.92 16.32 -8.49
C PRO A 94 -20.22 14.99 -9.21
N LEU A 95 -21.36 14.95 -9.91
CA LEU A 95 -21.77 13.77 -10.69
C LEU A 95 -21.17 13.78 -12.11
N ASP A 96 -20.76 14.94 -12.59
CA ASP A 96 -20.33 15.21 -13.98
C ASP A 96 -18.81 15.22 -14.18
N LYS A 97 -18.03 15.01 -13.10
CA LYS A 97 -16.56 14.98 -13.16
C LYS A 97 -15.99 13.59 -12.92
N LYS A 98 -14.83 13.34 -13.50
CA LYS A 98 -13.96 12.25 -13.04
C LYS A 98 -13.27 12.65 -11.74
N LEU A 99 -13.12 11.70 -10.82
CA LEU A 99 -12.56 11.96 -9.49
C LEU A 99 -11.35 11.06 -9.22
N LEU A 100 -10.21 11.70 -8.92
CA LEU A 100 -9.02 11.05 -8.39
C LEU A 100 -9.03 11.13 -6.87
N LEU A 101 -8.86 10.03 -6.17
CA LEU A 101 -8.67 10.05 -4.72
C LEU A 101 -7.18 9.92 -4.38
N PHE A 102 -6.67 10.86 -3.62
CA PHE A 102 -5.39 10.75 -2.92
C PHE A 102 -5.64 10.73 -1.41
N GLY A 103 -5.12 9.71 -0.72
CA GLY A 103 -5.35 9.51 0.71
C GLY A 103 -4.07 9.32 1.51
N SER A 104 -3.93 10.07 2.62
CA SER A 104 -2.85 9.87 3.59
C SER A 104 -3.23 10.50 4.93
N VAL A 105 -2.83 9.88 6.05
CA VAL A 105 -3.06 10.46 7.38
C VAL A 105 -2.49 11.89 7.48
N LYS A 106 -1.31 12.12 6.88
CA LYS A 106 -0.65 13.42 6.80
C LYS A 106 -0.13 13.63 5.39
N ILE A 107 -0.76 14.55 4.65
CA ILE A 107 -0.44 14.83 3.25
C ILE A 107 1.00 15.36 3.07
N SER A 108 1.51 16.11 4.07
CA SER A 108 2.89 16.64 4.08
C SER A 108 3.96 15.58 4.38
N ASP A 109 3.62 14.28 4.52
CA ASP A 109 4.63 13.22 4.60
C ASP A 109 5.22 12.98 3.20
N GLU A 110 6.47 13.40 3.01
CA GLU A 110 7.19 13.27 1.73
C GLU A 110 7.17 11.85 1.17
N ARG A 111 7.14 10.82 2.05
CA ARG A 111 7.08 9.42 1.63
C ARG A 111 5.79 9.08 0.87
N LYS A 112 4.73 9.85 1.07
CA LYS A 112 3.44 9.66 0.38
C LYS A 112 3.40 10.26 -1.02
N GLY A 113 4.44 11.01 -1.41
CA GLY A 113 4.69 11.40 -2.79
C GLY A 113 3.70 12.42 -3.35
N PHE A 114 3.10 13.28 -2.51
CA PHE A 114 2.16 14.32 -2.96
C PHE A 114 2.72 15.19 -4.09
N ASP A 115 4.04 15.48 -4.07
CA ASP A 115 4.70 16.25 -5.12
C ASP A 115 4.61 15.59 -6.50
N TYR A 116 4.65 14.26 -6.55
CA TYR A 116 4.49 13.51 -7.81
C TYR A 116 3.05 13.56 -8.32
N LEU A 117 2.06 13.61 -7.43
CA LEU A 117 0.67 13.82 -7.84
C LEU A 117 0.48 15.22 -8.43
N VAL A 118 1.01 16.27 -7.77
CA VAL A 118 0.95 17.65 -8.28
C VAL A 118 1.57 17.73 -9.68
N GLU A 119 2.75 17.15 -9.86
CA GLU A 119 3.45 17.16 -11.15
C GLU A 119 2.71 16.33 -12.21
N ALA A 120 2.16 15.18 -11.85
CA ALA A 120 1.33 14.40 -12.76
C ALA A 120 0.08 15.14 -13.22
N CYS A 121 -0.58 15.89 -12.32
CA CYS A 121 -1.72 16.74 -12.68
C CYS A 121 -1.32 17.87 -13.64
N ARG A 122 -0.12 18.46 -13.49
CA ARG A 122 0.40 19.47 -14.43
C ARG A 122 0.63 18.87 -15.81
N ILE A 123 1.32 17.73 -15.87
CA ILE A 123 1.57 17.00 -17.13
C ILE A 123 0.27 16.64 -17.83
N LEU A 124 -0.75 16.19 -17.09
CA LEU A 124 -2.06 15.88 -17.65
C LEU A 124 -2.71 17.11 -18.29
N LEU A 125 -2.67 18.26 -17.62
CA LEU A 125 -3.25 19.51 -18.15
C LEU A 125 -2.47 20.07 -19.34
N GLU A 126 -1.15 19.94 -19.35
CA GLU A 126 -0.32 20.34 -20.50
C GLU A 126 -0.66 19.49 -21.73
N LYS A 127 -0.83 18.18 -21.55
CA LYS A 127 -1.12 17.27 -22.66
C LYS A 127 -2.58 17.26 -23.10
N TYR A 128 -3.50 17.46 -22.13
CA TYR A 128 -4.95 17.39 -22.34
C TYR A 128 -5.66 18.54 -21.63
N PRO A 129 -5.57 19.78 -22.16
CA PRO A 129 -6.12 20.96 -21.48
C PRO A 129 -7.64 20.92 -21.20
N ASP A 130 -8.38 20.18 -22.02
CA ASP A 130 -9.85 20.06 -21.93
C ASP A 130 -10.32 19.22 -20.73
N ILE A 131 -9.41 18.47 -20.07
CA ILE A 131 -9.77 17.71 -18.86
C ILE A 131 -9.90 18.60 -17.62
N LYS A 132 -9.43 19.86 -17.65
CA LYS A 132 -9.44 20.76 -16.49
C LYS A 132 -10.81 20.89 -15.84
N GLU A 133 -11.84 20.99 -16.65
CA GLU A 133 -13.23 21.11 -16.18
C GLU A 133 -13.88 19.75 -15.88
N LYS A 134 -13.30 18.65 -16.36
CA LYS A 134 -13.86 17.31 -16.28
C LYS A 134 -13.20 16.43 -15.20
N LEU A 135 -12.09 16.88 -14.62
CA LEU A 135 -11.30 16.12 -13.64
C LEU A 135 -11.16 16.94 -12.34
N ALA A 136 -11.27 16.25 -11.22
CA ALA A 136 -11.01 16.82 -9.90
C ALA A 136 -10.25 15.84 -9.00
N VAL A 137 -9.60 16.38 -7.98
CA VAL A 137 -8.85 15.61 -6.98
C VAL A 137 -9.61 15.65 -5.65
N VAL A 138 -9.90 14.49 -5.10
CA VAL A 138 -10.37 14.33 -3.72
C VAL A 138 -9.16 14.09 -2.85
N VAL A 139 -8.98 14.91 -1.82
CA VAL A 139 -7.87 14.80 -0.87
C VAL A 139 -8.42 14.34 0.48
N MET A 140 -8.00 13.14 0.91
CA MET A 140 -8.39 12.52 2.18
C MET A 140 -7.19 12.51 3.15
N GLY A 141 -7.30 13.26 4.25
CA GLY A 141 -6.27 13.36 5.28
C GLY A 141 -6.02 14.78 5.74
N LYS A 142 -5.05 14.93 6.66
CA LYS A 142 -4.66 16.26 7.16
C LYS A 142 -3.85 16.98 6.09
N CYS A 143 -4.47 17.95 5.43
CA CYS A 143 -3.90 18.81 4.40
C CYS A 143 -3.95 20.28 4.85
N SER A 144 -2.96 21.08 4.47
CA SER A 144 -3.04 22.54 4.60
C SER A 144 -3.53 23.14 3.30
N GLN A 145 -4.13 24.34 3.37
CA GLN A 145 -4.57 25.07 2.19
C GLN A 145 -3.43 25.30 1.20
N GLU A 146 -2.24 25.61 1.70
CA GLU A 146 -1.04 25.80 0.87
C GLU A 146 -0.66 24.56 0.02
N LEU A 147 -0.91 23.36 0.53
CA LEU A 147 -0.69 22.12 -0.22
C LEU A 147 -1.79 21.91 -1.26
N GLU A 148 -3.04 22.18 -0.89
CA GLU A 148 -4.17 22.07 -1.82
C GLU A 148 -4.02 23.03 -3.00
N ASP A 149 -3.61 24.28 -2.76
CA ASP A 149 -3.39 25.32 -3.76
C ASP A 149 -2.29 24.97 -4.79
N ARG A 150 -1.47 23.97 -4.50
CA ARG A 150 -0.46 23.47 -5.45
C ARG A 150 -1.04 22.59 -6.55
N LEU A 151 -2.23 21.99 -6.32
CA LEU A 151 -2.91 21.18 -7.32
C LEU A 151 -3.52 22.09 -8.39
N PRO A 152 -3.26 21.84 -9.68
CA PRO A 152 -3.76 22.70 -10.77
C PRO A 152 -5.20 22.35 -11.20
N LEU A 153 -5.87 21.45 -10.47
CA LEU A 153 -7.23 20.95 -10.69
C LEU A 153 -8.15 21.37 -9.54
N ALA A 154 -9.46 21.26 -9.73
CA ALA A 154 -10.42 21.42 -8.65
C ALA A 154 -10.15 20.39 -7.52
N VAL A 155 -10.16 20.85 -6.27
CA VAL A 155 -9.88 20.01 -5.09
C VAL A 155 -11.11 19.91 -4.20
N TYR A 156 -11.41 18.70 -3.76
CA TYR A 156 -12.40 18.39 -2.73
C TYR A 156 -11.67 17.83 -1.52
N SER A 157 -11.36 18.69 -0.55
CA SER A 157 -10.70 18.28 0.68
C SER A 157 -11.73 17.79 1.69
N ILE A 158 -11.56 16.57 2.19
CA ILE A 158 -12.51 15.92 3.10
C ILE A 158 -11.93 15.71 4.50
N GLY A 159 -10.69 16.16 4.71
CA GLY A 159 -10.02 16.02 5.99
C GLY A 159 -9.68 14.56 6.35
N TYR A 160 -9.36 14.34 7.61
CA TYR A 160 -9.10 13.01 8.14
C TYR A 160 -10.42 12.29 8.44
N VAL A 161 -10.59 11.10 7.90
CA VAL A 161 -11.81 10.28 8.03
C VAL A 161 -11.51 9.10 8.96
N GLU A 162 -12.25 9.01 10.07
CA GLU A 162 -12.18 7.90 11.03
C GLU A 162 -13.34 6.90 10.84
N ASP A 163 -14.44 7.37 10.26
CA ASP A 163 -15.62 6.54 10.01
C ASP A 163 -15.40 5.67 8.77
N GLU A 164 -15.29 4.37 8.98
CA GLU A 164 -15.10 3.39 7.92
C GLU A 164 -16.27 3.36 6.92
N THR A 165 -17.52 3.64 7.37
CA THR A 165 -18.67 3.73 6.47
C THR A 165 -18.49 4.87 5.47
N ARG A 166 -18.03 6.02 5.97
CA ARG A 166 -17.69 7.15 5.10
C ARG A 166 -16.53 6.84 4.17
N MET A 167 -15.54 6.05 4.61
CA MET A 167 -14.44 5.60 3.73
C MET A 167 -14.96 4.74 2.58
N VAL A 168 -15.89 3.81 2.84
CA VAL A 168 -16.54 3.01 1.78
C VAL A 168 -17.25 3.90 0.77
N ASP A 169 -18.01 4.91 1.23
CA ASP A 169 -18.65 5.87 0.33
C ASP A 169 -17.63 6.64 -0.52
N ILE A 170 -16.53 7.09 0.06
CA ILE A 170 -15.48 7.81 -0.65
C ILE A 170 -14.85 6.92 -1.74
N TYR A 171 -14.48 5.68 -1.40
CA TYR A 171 -13.91 4.75 -2.40
C TYR A 171 -14.92 4.46 -3.52
N ASN A 172 -16.19 4.28 -3.21
CA ASN A 172 -17.23 4.06 -4.22
C ASN A 172 -17.52 5.31 -5.09
N ALA A 173 -17.30 6.52 -4.56
CA ALA A 173 -17.58 7.77 -5.23
C ALA A 173 -16.54 8.16 -6.29
N VAL A 174 -15.30 7.69 -6.16
CA VAL A 174 -14.19 8.08 -7.03
C VAL A 174 -14.00 7.13 -8.20
N ASP A 175 -13.26 7.57 -9.23
CA ASP A 175 -12.99 6.75 -10.40
C ASP A 175 -11.66 6.00 -10.28
N VAL A 176 -10.64 6.63 -9.67
CA VAL A 176 -9.30 6.06 -9.50
C VAL A 176 -8.73 6.46 -8.15
N PHE A 177 -8.14 5.51 -7.43
CA PHE A 177 -7.32 5.80 -6.26
C PHE A 177 -5.85 5.91 -6.68
N VAL A 178 -5.16 6.99 -6.25
CA VAL A 178 -3.77 7.24 -6.61
C VAL A 178 -2.88 7.20 -5.37
N ILE A 179 -1.78 6.44 -5.47
CA ILE A 179 -0.84 6.23 -4.39
C ILE A 179 0.61 6.37 -4.88
N PRO A 180 1.11 7.62 -5.05
CA PRO A 180 2.49 7.89 -5.47
C PRO A 180 3.49 7.70 -4.32
N SER A 181 3.27 6.76 -3.42
CA SER A 181 4.15 6.51 -2.28
C SER A 181 5.55 6.15 -2.74
N LEU A 182 6.55 6.75 -2.08
CA LEU A 182 7.97 6.47 -2.33
C LEU A 182 8.46 5.25 -1.54
N GLU A 183 7.73 4.87 -0.52
CA GLU A 183 7.99 3.70 0.31
C GLU A 183 6.68 3.27 0.97
N ASP A 184 6.21 2.10 0.65
CA ASP A 184 5.06 1.48 1.32
C ASP A 184 5.20 -0.04 1.29
N ASN A 185 4.74 -0.70 2.35
CA ASN A 185 4.90 -2.15 2.44
C ASN A 185 3.74 -2.90 1.78
N LEU A 186 2.56 -2.75 2.35
CA LEU A 186 1.30 -3.31 1.83
C LEU A 186 0.17 -2.36 2.26
N PRO A 187 -0.03 -1.25 1.53
CA PRO A 187 -0.97 -0.21 1.95
C PRO A 187 -2.42 -0.70 1.96
N ASN A 188 -3.05 -0.70 3.13
CA ASN A 188 -4.45 -1.12 3.28
C ASN A 188 -5.39 -0.31 2.38
N THR A 189 -5.07 0.96 2.14
CA THR A 189 -5.86 1.84 1.27
C THR A 189 -6.02 1.34 -0.16
N ILE A 190 -5.03 0.59 -0.70
CA ILE A 190 -5.18 -0.10 -1.99
C ILE A 190 -6.20 -1.24 -1.86
N MET A 191 -6.10 -2.07 -0.81
CA MET A 191 -7.06 -3.15 -0.58
C MET A 191 -8.49 -2.62 -0.42
N GLU A 192 -8.65 -1.53 0.34
CA GLU A 192 -9.93 -0.87 0.58
C GLU A 192 -10.53 -0.31 -0.71
N ALA A 193 -9.74 0.41 -1.52
CA ALA A 193 -10.18 0.95 -2.81
C ALA A 193 -10.57 -0.17 -3.78
N MET A 194 -9.70 -1.15 -3.98
CA MET A 194 -9.95 -2.28 -4.89
C MET A 194 -11.09 -3.17 -4.38
N ALA A 195 -11.26 -3.32 -3.06
CA ALA A 195 -12.42 -4.02 -2.49
C ALA A 195 -13.75 -3.34 -2.85
N CYS A 196 -13.76 -2.01 -2.95
CA CYS A 196 -14.90 -1.24 -3.45
C CYS A 196 -14.99 -1.21 -4.99
N GLY A 197 -14.09 -1.90 -5.70
CA GLY A 197 -14.05 -1.91 -7.16
C GLY A 197 -13.42 -0.64 -7.76
N THR A 198 -12.59 0.07 -7.01
CA THR A 198 -11.91 1.27 -7.49
C THR A 198 -10.48 0.92 -7.89
N PRO A 199 -10.15 0.98 -9.20
CA PRO A 199 -8.81 0.67 -9.68
C PRO A 199 -7.79 1.70 -9.16
N CYS A 200 -6.52 1.25 -9.04
CA CYS A 200 -5.47 2.02 -8.41
C CYS A 200 -4.32 2.35 -9.37
N VAL A 201 -3.73 3.53 -9.21
CA VAL A 201 -2.42 3.86 -9.80
C VAL A 201 -1.39 4.01 -8.69
N GLY A 202 -0.34 3.21 -8.73
CA GLY A 202 0.75 3.26 -7.74
C GLY A 202 2.13 3.22 -8.37
N PHE A 203 3.17 3.61 -7.63
CA PHE A 203 4.55 3.42 -8.08
C PHE A 203 5.03 1.97 -7.89
N ASP A 204 5.95 1.54 -8.75
CA ASP A 204 6.72 0.29 -8.60
C ASP A 204 7.69 0.41 -7.41
N THR A 205 7.14 0.24 -6.20
CA THR A 205 7.91 0.31 -4.95
C THR A 205 7.25 -0.51 -3.84
N GLY A 206 8.08 -1.09 -2.98
CA GLY A 206 7.59 -1.85 -1.82
C GLY A 206 6.72 -3.03 -2.23
N GLY A 207 5.59 -3.18 -1.56
CA GLY A 207 4.59 -4.20 -1.88
C GLY A 207 3.47 -3.72 -2.81
N ILE A 208 3.50 -2.49 -3.32
CA ILE A 208 2.48 -1.97 -4.23
C ILE A 208 2.33 -2.84 -5.50
N PRO A 209 3.43 -3.27 -6.18
CA PRO A 209 3.32 -4.14 -7.37
C PRO A 209 2.80 -5.56 -7.07
N GLU A 210 2.69 -5.95 -5.80
CA GLU A 210 2.07 -7.22 -5.42
C GLU A 210 0.54 -7.11 -5.34
N MET A 211 0.04 -5.88 -5.17
CA MET A 211 -1.37 -5.58 -4.97
C MET A 211 -2.08 -5.24 -6.27
N ILE A 212 -1.37 -4.60 -7.20
CA ILE A 212 -1.90 -4.11 -8.47
C ILE A 212 -1.31 -4.95 -9.60
N ASP A 213 -2.15 -5.63 -10.36
CA ASP A 213 -1.76 -6.31 -11.60
C ASP A 213 -1.85 -5.28 -12.75
N HIS A 214 -0.68 -4.84 -13.21
CA HIS A 214 -0.54 -3.78 -14.22
C HIS A 214 -1.35 -4.07 -15.48
N ASP A 215 -2.13 -3.10 -15.96
CA ASP A 215 -3.03 -3.18 -17.11
C ASP A 215 -4.17 -4.23 -17.01
N VAL A 216 -4.44 -4.72 -15.79
CA VAL A 216 -5.53 -5.66 -15.51
C VAL A 216 -6.52 -5.07 -14.52
N ASP A 217 -6.05 -4.70 -13.33
CA ASP A 217 -6.87 -4.16 -12.23
C ASP A 217 -6.45 -2.77 -11.77
N GLY A 218 -5.39 -2.23 -12.39
CA GLY A 218 -4.82 -0.93 -12.11
C GLY A 218 -3.56 -0.66 -12.93
N TYR A 219 -2.79 0.34 -12.52
CA TYR A 219 -1.57 0.75 -13.20
C TYR A 219 -0.39 0.88 -12.24
N VAL A 220 0.68 0.15 -12.50
CA VAL A 220 1.96 0.28 -11.77
C VAL A 220 2.90 1.17 -12.57
N ALA A 221 3.07 2.40 -12.12
CA ALA A 221 3.95 3.38 -12.77
C ALA A 221 5.40 3.20 -12.31
N ARG A 222 6.33 3.54 -13.19
CA ARG A 222 7.77 3.53 -12.88
C ARG A 222 8.08 4.40 -11.68
N TYR A 223 8.87 3.87 -10.77
CA TYR A 223 9.26 4.56 -9.54
C TYR A 223 9.75 5.99 -9.79
N LYS A 224 9.16 6.95 -9.10
CA LYS A 224 9.46 8.39 -9.20
C LYS A 224 9.25 9.03 -10.58
N SER A 225 8.50 8.42 -11.46
CA SER A 225 8.17 9.01 -12.76
C SER A 225 6.78 9.65 -12.72
N ALA A 226 6.70 10.96 -12.51
CA ALA A 226 5.44 11.69 -12.59
C ALA A 226 4.78 11.58 -13.98
N GLN A 227 5.59 11.48 -15.03
CA GLN A 227 5.10 11.31 -16.39
C GLN A 227 4.41 9.97 -16.62
N ASP A 228 4.99 8.88 -16.12
CA ASP A 228 4.40 7.55 -16.21
C ASP A 228 3.17 7.42 -15.30
N PHE A 229 3.23 8.06 -14.13
CA PHE A 229 2.10 8.15 -13.21
C PHE A 229 0.93 8.90 -13.83
N ALA A 230 1.18 10.03 -14.52
CA ALA A 230 0.18 10.77 -15.27
C ALA A 230 -0.42 9.93 -16.41
N HIS A 231 0.43 9.16 -17.12
CA HIS A 231 -0.04 8.24 -18.15
C HIS A 231 -0.98 7.18 -17.58
N GLY A 232 -0.62 6.53 -16.46
CA GLY A 232 -1.49 5.55 -15.78
C GLY A 232 -2.82 6.15 -15.33
N ILE A 233 -2.82 7.36 -14.78
CA ILE A 233 -4.06 8.08 -14.43
C ILE A 233 -4.94 8.29 -15.67
N TYR A 234 -4.37 8.78 -16.76
CA TYR A 234 -5.12 9.01 -17.99
C TYR A 234 -5.70 7.72 -18.56
N THR A 235 -4.88 6.68 -18.63
CA THR A 235 -5.28 5.35 -19.12
C THR A 235 -6.48 4.81 -18.36
N LEU A 236 -6.45 4.80 -17.02
CA LEU A 236 -7.55 4.28 -16.21
C LEU A 236 -8.82 5.15 -16.29
N LEU A 237 -8.70 6.44 -16.57
CA LEU A 237 -9.86 7.34 -16.65
C LEU A 237 -10.53 7.35 -18.04
N TYR A 238 -9.75 7.16 -19.13
CA TYR A 238 -10.21 7.50 -20.48
C TYR A 238 -9.94 6.43 -21.54
N ASP A 239 -8.94 5.52 -21.36
CA ASP A 239 -8.51 4.61 -22.44
C ASP A 239 -8.96 3.16 -22.23
N VAL A 240 -9.39 2.78 -21.01
CA VAL A 240 -9.77 1.41 -20.67
C VAL A 240 -11.27 1.24 -20.42
N ASP A 241 -11.75 0.00 -20.51
CA ASP A 241 -13.06 -0.34 -19.95
C ASP A 241 -12.99 -0.33 -18.40
N HIS A 242 -13.38 0.80 -17.84
CA HIS A 242 -13.36 1.00 -16.39
C HIS A 242 -14.16 -0.06 -15.61
N ARG A 243 -15.23 -0.63 -16.22
CA ARG A 243 -16.02 -1.68 -15.55
C ARG A 243 -15.25 -2.99 -15.45
N ALA A 244 -14.50 -3.34 -16.50
CA ALA A 244 -13.64 -4.52 -16.49
C ALA A 244 -12.55 -4.36 -15.41
N PHE A 245 -11.83 -3.23 -15.38
CA PHE A 245 -10.81 -2.95 -14.35
C PHE A 245 -11.39 -2.94 -12.93
N SER A 246 -12.56 -2.36 -12.74
CA SER A 246 -13.27 -2.36 -11.45
C SER A 246 -13.63 -3.78 -11.00
N HIS A 247 -14.05 -4.64 -11.91
CA HIS A 247 -14.35 -6.04 -11.62
C HIS A 247 -13.08 -6.79 -11.22
N GLU A 248 -12.02 -6.70 -12.03
CA GLU A 248 -10.74 -7.38 -11.75
C GLU A 248 -10.10 -6.89 -10.44
N ALA A 249 -10.18 -5.60 -10.13
CA ALA A 249 -9.72 -5.04 -8.86
C ALA A 249 -10.44 -5.70 -7.67
N ARG A 250 -11.76 -5.87 -7.77
CA ARG A 250 -12.55 -6.57 -6.75
C ARG A 250 -12.18 -8.05 -6.65
N GLU A 251 -12.09 -8.76 -7.76
CA GLU A 251 -11.73 -10.19 -7.80
C GLU A 251 -10.34 -10.46 -7.23
N LYS A 252 -9.37 -9.58 -7.51
CA LYS A 252 -8.04 -9.63 -6.88
C LYS A 252 -8.13 -9.62 -5.37
N VAL A 253 -8.93 -8.71 -4.79
CA VAL A 253 -9.08 -8.62 -3.34
C VAL A 253 -9.79 -9.85 -2.77
N LEU A 254 -10.85 -10.31 -3.40
CA LEU A 254 -11.57 -11.51 -2.96
C LEU A 254 -10.68 -12.75 -2.95
N SER A 255 -9.85 -12.93 -3.97
CA SER A 255 -8.99 -14.11 -4.11
C SER A 255 -7.72 -14.07 -3.27
N ALA A 256 -7.20 -12.88 -2.93
CA ALA A 256 -5.92 -12.74 -2.26
C ALA A 256 -6.01 -12.29 -0.80
N TYR A 257 -6.99 -11.44 -0.45
CA TYR A 257 -7.05 -10.70 0.80
C TYR A 257 -8.32 -10.93 1.63
N ALA A 258 -9.29 -11.71 1.15
CA ALA A 258 -10.48 -12.05 1.93
C ALA A 258 -10.09 -12.79 3.22
N PRO A 259 -10.81 -12.59 4.35
CA PRO A 259 -10.44 -13.15 5.65
C PRO A 259 -10.29 -14.67 5.63
N ASP A 260 -11.18 -15.38 4.95
CA ASP A 260 -11.13 -16.84 4.87
C ASP A 260 -9.91 -17.34 4.09
N VAL A 261 -9.52 -16.64 3.01
CA VAL A 261 -8.33 -16.96 2.21
C VAL A 261 -7.07 -16.77 3.05
N VAL A 262 -6.95 -15.64 3.74
CA VAL A 262 -5.80 -15.34 4.59
C VAL A 262 -5.73 -16.29 5.78
N ALA A 263 -6.85 -16.54 6.46
CA ALA A 263 -6.93 -17.50 7.57
C ALA A 263 -6.52 -18.92 7.11
N GLY A 264 -6.97 -19.34 5.93
CA GLY A 264 -6.56 -20.62 5.34
C GLY A 264 -5.05 -20.74 5.16
N ARG A 265 -4.37 -19.66 4.72
CA ARG A 265 -2.89 -19.62 4.59
C ARG A 265 -2.20 -19.75 5.95
N TYR A 266 -2.69 -19.08 6.99
CA TYR A 266 -2.15 -19.20 8.35
C TYR A 266 -2.37 -20.60 8.93
N ILE A 267 -3.56 -21.20 8.73
CA ILE A 267 -3.86 -22.57 9.18
C ILE A 267 -2.90 -23.57 8.50
N ALA A 268 -2.67 -23.44 7.20
CA ALA A 268 -1.73 -24.29 6.48
C ALA A 268 -0.31 -24.12 7.01
N LEU A 269 0.13 -22.89 7.26
CA LEU A 269 1.43 -22.62 7.85
C LEU A 269 1.58 -23.28 9.22
N TYR A 270 0.61 -23.12 10.13
CA TYR A 270 0.65 -23.70 11.47
C TYR A 270 0.69 -25.23 11.43
N ARG A 271 -0.09 -25.88 10.55
CA ARG A 271 -0.05 -27.34 10.37
C ARG A 271 1.33 -27.80 9.95
N ASN A 272 1.94 -27.16 8.96
CA ASN A 272 3.28 -27.48 8.48
C ASN A 272 4.35 -27.33 9.58
N GLU A 273 4.26 -26.29 10.41
CA GLU A 273 5.22 -26.07 11.49
C GLU A 273 5.05 -27.12 12.62
N ILE A 274 3.81 -27.50 12.96
CA ILE A 274 3.52 -28.55 13.94
C ILE A 274 4.06 -29.90 13.45
N GLU A 275 3.86 -30.27 12.18
CA GLU A 275 4.37 -31.51 11.61
C GLU A 275 5.89 -31.57 11.65
N LYS A 276 6.59 -30.48 11.33
CA LYS A 276 8.06 -30.39 11.45
C LYS A 276 8.54 -30.60 12.88
N CYS A 277 7.86 -30.02 13.87
CA CYS A 277 8.20 -30.22 15.28
C CYS A 277 7.98 -31.69 15.73
N GLY A 278 6.86 -32.31 15.35
CA GLY A 278 6.53 -33.71 15.72
C GLY A 278 7.48 -34.74 15.10
N THR A 279 8.06 -34.45 13.94
CA THR A 279 9.08 -35.31 13.32
C THR A 279 10.45 -35.19 14.01
N CYS A 280 10.78 -34.02 14.57
CA CYS A 280 12.04 -33.77 15.27
C CYS A 280 12.10 -34.46 16.64
N GLU A 281 10.99 -34.65 17.34
CA GLU A 281 10.93 -35.40 18.60
C GLU A 281 11.10 -36.93 18.43
N LYS A 282 10.65 -37.47 17.29
CA LYS A 282 10.79 -38.90 16.99
C LYS A 282 12.20 -39.31 16.53
N SER A 283 13.07 -38.38 16.25
CA SER A 283 14.43 -38.61 15.75
C SER A 283 15.52 -38.47 16.82
N LYS A 284 15.17 -38.25 18.10
CA LYS A 284 16.14 -38.34 19.18
C LYS A 284 16.36 -39.81 19.55
N PRO A 285 17.56 -40.36 19.35
CA PRO A 285 17.85 -41.70 19.84
C PRO A 285 17.78 -41.70 21.36
N SER A 286 17.12 -42.73 21.89
CA SER A 286 17.03 -43.04 23.32
C SER A 286 18.40 -43.34 23.94
#